data_b25b95db668fcfa29ae1d14f2699ccf4
#
_entry.id   b25b95db668fcfa29ae1d14f2699ccf4
#
_cell.length_a   1.000
_cell.length_b   1.000
_cell.length_c   1.000
_cell.angle_alpha   90.00
_cell.angle_beta   90.00
_cell.angle_gamma   90.00
#
_symmetry.space_group_name_H-M   'P 1'
#
loop_
_entity.id
_entity.type
_entity.pdbx_description
1 polymer ?
#
loop_
_entity_poly.entity_id
_entity_poly.type
_entity_poly.pdbx_seq_one_letter_code
_entity_poly.pdbx_strand_id
1 'polypeptide(L)'
;MSSRPKEAPRDYSTISPSALSLLLMKSGSSIAFAKQAAALLWNDSVPDELAHAMTEENARRRLRHFENRYLSLDRLLFHAGCPNVLEIGSGLSFRGLELTRTTPTHYVDTDLPALAALKAELVTRLHPGPLAGTLRVQALDALDSQAFQSTVAALPDGPVAIANEGLLVYLNEREKAQLAANVHAALTARGGRWLTADVYLKNPGGSAPTVGYGRSRAFIDAHRIEQNKFSDWSAAERFFVDAGFEVVDKLAHAHPLHVRESWALAVRR
;
A
#
# COMPACT_ATOMS: atom_id res chain seq x y z
N MET A 1 3.99 -36.20 -13.81
CA MET A 1 3.52 -34.87 -13.33
C MET A 1 3.81 -34.83 -11.83
N SER A 2 4.91 -34.22 -11.44
CA SER A 2 5.29 -34.06 -10.03
C SER A 2 4.49 -32.90 -9.44
N SER A 3 3.55 -33.21 -8.56
CA SER A 3 2.83 -32.18 -7.79
C SER A 3 3.82 -31.51 -6.83
N ARG A 4 4.19 -30.25 -7.11
CA ARG A 4 4.89 -29.43 -6.12
C ARG A 4 4.07 -29.41 -4.83
N PRO A 5 4.69 -29.57 -3.66
CA PRO A 5 3.97 -29.47 -2.39
C PRO A 5 3.28 -28.11 -2.31
N LYS A 6 2.01 -28.08 -1.87
CA LYS A 6 1.31 -26.84 -1.54
C LYS A 6 2.09 -26.17 -0.40
N GLU A 7 2.71 -25.02 -0.68
CA GLU A 7 3.26 -24.19 0.39
C GLU A 7 2.14 -23.87 1.39
N ALA A 8 2.47 -23.98 2.69
CA ALA A 8 1.54 -23.56 3.74
C ALA A 8 1.20 -22.07 3.59
N PRO A 9 -0.02 -21.64 3.95
CA PRO A 9 -0.38 -20.23 3.95
C PRO A 9 0.63 -19.43 4.77
N ARG A 10 1.13 -18.32 4.20
CA ARG A 10 2.08 -17.46 4.91
C ARG A 10 1.33 -16.64 5.97
N ASP A 11 1.93 -16.54 7.14
CA ASP A 11 1.43 -15.67 8.21
C ASP A 11 1.92 -14.23 7.97
N TYR A 12 1.00 -13.34 7.63
CA TYR A 12 1.25 -11.92 7.42
C TYR A 12 1.04 -11.05 8.68
N SER A 13 0.60 -11.62 9.80
CA SER A 13 0.40 -10.86 11.05
C SER A 13 1.67 -10.18 11.54
N THR A 14 2.83 -10.77 11.21
CA THR A 14 4.16 -10.24 11.54
C THR A 14 4.56 -8.99 10.72
N ILE A 15 3.76 -8.58 9.73
CA ILE A 15 3.96 -7.35 8.95
C ILE A 15 3.42 -6.12 9.68
N SER A 16 2.42 -6.28 10.55
CA SER A 16 1.80 -5.17 11.29
C SER A 16 2.80 -4.24 12.01
N PRO A 17 3.91 -4.72 12.60
CA PRO A 17 4.94 -3.84 13.16
C PRO A 17 5.57 -2.86 12.17
N SER A 18 5.60 -3.21 10.87
CA SER A 18 6.10 -2.29 9.83
C SER A 18 5.18 -1.10 9.62
N ALA A 19 3.87 -1.28 9.74
CA ALA A 19 2.90 -0.19 9.62
C ALA A 19 3.06 0.84 10.74
N LEU A 20 3.32 0.39 11.97
CA LEU A 20 3.63 1.26 13.12
C LEU A 20 4.93 2.05 12.90
N SER A 21 5.98 1.38 12.48
CA SER A 21 7.27 2.02 12.18
C SER A 21 7.15 3.04 11.04
N LEU A 22 6.35 2.74 10.01
CA LEU A 22 6.08 3.66 8.91
C LEU A 22 5.25 4.87 9.35
N LEU A 23 4.24 4.68 10.20
CA LEU A 23 3.46 5.77 10.76
C LEU A 23 4.34 6.74 11.53
N LEU A 24 5.19 6.21 12.41
CA LEU A 24 6.11 7.05 13.17
C LEU A 24 7.06 7.82 12.25
N MET A 25 7.60 7.17 11.22
CA MET A 25 8.44 7.86 10.24
C MET A 25 7.65 8.96 9.51
N LYS A 26 6.43 8.65 9.05
CA LYS A 26 5.54 9.59 8.36
C LYS A 26 5.08 10.74 9.27
N SER A 27 5.12 10.59 10.60
CA SER A 27 4.76 11.66 11.54
C SER A 27 5.68 12.89 11.46
N GLY A 28 6.87 12.74 10.92
CA GLY A 28 7.81 13.83 10.62
C GLY A 28 7.61 14.49 9.24
N SER A 29 6.57 14.11 8.50
CA SER A 29 6.26 14.62 7.15
C SER A 29 5.01 15.49 7.13
N SER A 30 4.64 15.96 5.93
CA SER A 30 3.38 16.68 5.67
C SER A 30 2.17 15.77 5.45
N ILE A 31 2.31 14.45 5.56
CA ILE A 31 1.23 13.48 5.35
C ILE A 31 0.14 13.70 6.40
N ALA A 32 -1.09 13.91 5.91
CA ALA A 32 -2.25 14.21 6.74
C ALA A 32 -2.48 13.15 7.82
N PHE A 33 -2.79 13.59 9.03
CA PHE A 33 -3.06 12.79 10.23
C PHE A 33 -1.90 11.94 10.76
N ALA A 34 -0.77 11.83 10.06
CA ALA A 34 0.32 10.95 10.50
C ALA A 34 0.90 11.37 11.87
N LYS A 35 1.12 12.66 12.09
CA LYS A 35 1.60 13.21 13.37
C LYS A 35 0.59 13.01 14.49
N GLN A 36 -0.69 13.31 14.23
CA GLN A 36 -1.76 13.17 15.21
C GLN A 36 -1.97 11.71 15.60
N ALA A 37 -1.98 10.79 14.62
CA ALA A 37 -2.13 9.35 14.88
C ALA A 37 -0.94 8.81 15.69
N ALA A 38 0.28 9.23 15.39
CA ALA A 38 1.44 8.87 16.16
C ALA A 38 1.34 9.34 17.62
N ALA A 39 0.92 10.60 17.84
CA ALA A 39 0.69 11.12 19.19
C ALA A 39 -0.40 10.34 19.96
N LEU A 40 -1.50 9.94 19.28
CA LEU A 40 -2.53 9.11 19.88
C LEU A 40 -2.06 7.72 20.32
N LEU A 41 -1.09 7.14 19.59
CA LEU A 41 -0.56 5.81 19.88
C LEU A 41 0.50 5.82 20.99
N TRP A 42 1.33 6.85 21.05
CA TRP A 42 2.51 6.85 21.92
C TRP A 42 2.49 7.95 23.00
N ASN A 43 1.39 8.74 23.13
CA ASN A 43 1.26 9.80 24.14
C ASN A 43 2.50 10.71 24.23
N ASP A 44 3.06 11.11 23.08
CA ASP A 44 4.29 11.86 22.93
C ASP A 44 5.57 11.15 23.43
N SER A 45 5.45 9.92 23.93
CA SER A 45 6.56 9.07 24.34
C SER A 45 6.99 8.16 23.19
N VAL A 46 7.55 8.76 22.14
CA VAL A 46 8.11 7.99 21.03
C VAL A 46 9.19 7.06 21.56
N PRO A 47 9.14 5.74 21.30
CA PRO A 47 10.19 4.83 21.73
C PRO A 47 11.56 5.32 21.25
N ASP A 48 12.56 5.40 22.17
CA ASP A 48 13.89 5.93 21.89
C ASP A 48 14.55 5.30 20.66
N GLU A 49 14.27 4.02 20.42
CA GLU A 49 14.76 3.28 19.25
C GLU A 49 14.26 3.85 17.92
N LEU A 50 13.10 4.50 17.93
CA LEU A 50 12.48 5.11 16.75
C LEU A 50 12.84 6.61 16.67
N ALA A 51 13.03 7.28 17.80
CA ALA A 51 13.49 8.67 17.88
C ALA A 51 14.91 8.81 17.28
N HIS A 52 15.81 7.89 17.57
CA HIS A 52 17.16 7.86 16.98
C HIS A 52 17.15 7.62 15.46
N ALA A 53 16.21 6.83 14.94
CA ALA A 53 16.07 6.61 13.49
C ALA A 53 15.66 7.88 12.74
N MET A 54 15.13 8.89 13.41
CA MET A 54 14.63 10.15 12.82
C MET A 54 15.71 11.24 12.70
N THR A 55 16.84 11.12 13.39
CA THR A 55 17.89 12.17 13.43
C THR A 55 19.01 12.01 12.40
N GLU A 56 19.12 10.86 11.75
CA GLU A 56 20.17 10.59 10.77
C GLU A 56 19.79 11.03 9.34
N GLU A 57 20.78 11.41 8.53
CA GLU A 57 20.59 11.76 7.11
C GLU A 57 19.88 10.64 6.33
N ASN A 58 20.19 9.38 6.66
CA ASN A 58 19.52 8.22 6.09
C ASN A 58 18.03 8.15 6.46
N ALA A 59 17.65 8.61 7.66
CA ALA A 59 16.25 8.68 8.07
C ALA A 59 15.49 9.73 7.25
N ARG A 60 16.09 10.89 7.00
CA ARG A 60 15.51 11.95 6.15
C ARG A 60 15.33 11.49 4.70
N ARG A 61 16.29 10.71 4.16
CA ARG A 61 16.18 10.13 2.82
C ARG A 61 15.03 9.13 2.75
N ARG A 62 14.90 8.27 3.77
CA ARG A 62 13.80 7.30 3.87
C ARG A 62 12.45 8.01 4.00
N LEU A 63 12.38 9.04 4.83
CA LEU A 63 11.17 9.84 4.98
C LEU A 63 10.71 10.41 3.63
N ARG A 64 11.61 11.09 2.91
CA ARG A 64 11.31 11.60 1.56
C ARG A 64 10.87 10.51 0.59
N HIS A 65 11.48 9.32 0.66
CA HIS A 65 11.08 8.18 -0.18
C HIS A 65 9.63 7.75 0.11
N PHE A 66 9.24 7.60 1.37
CA PHE A 66 7.89 7.19 1.75
C PHE A 66 6.86 8.30 1.54
N GLU A 67 7.24 9.55 1.77
CA GLU A 67 6.39 10.72 1.46
C GLU A 67 6.11 10.81 -0.04
N ASN A 68 7.14 10.72 -0.88
CA ASN A 68 6.98 10.70 -2.33
C ASN A 68 6.14 9.51 -2.82
N ARG A 69 6.28 8.34 -2.18
CA ARG A 69 5.45 7.17 -2.48
C ARG A 69 3.98 7.45 -2.17
N TYR A 70 3.71 8.00 -1.02
CA TYR A 70 2.35 8.39 -0.60
C TYR A 70 1.75 9.41 -1.56
N LEU A 71 2.42 10.53 -1.79
CA LEU A 71 1.94 11.62 -2.65
C LEU A 71 1.77 11.23 -4.11
N SER A 72 2.59 10.28 -4.61
CA SER A 72 2.41 9.81 -5.99
C SER A 72 1.11 8.99 -6.15
N LEU A 73 0.73 8.21 -5.14
CA LEU A 73 -0.55 7.51 -5.15
C LEU A 73 -1.73 8.47 -5.07
N ASP A 74 -1.61 9.54 -4.26
CA ASP A 74 -2.63 10.60 -4.20
C ASP A 74 -2.83 11.27 -5.56
N ARG A 75 -1.73 11.54 -6.29
CA ARG A 75 -1.82 12.09 -7.66
C ARG A 75 -2.51 11.15 -8.63
N LEU A 76 -2.19 9.85 -8.57
CA LEU A 76 -2.87 8.85 -9.41
C LEU A 76 -4.36 8.73 -9.05
N LEU A 77 -4.73 8.78 -7.77
CA LEU A 77 -6.13 8.79 -7.34
C LEU A 77 -6.87 10.03 -7.86
N PHE A 78 -6.25 11.18 -7.76
CA PHE A 78 -6.82 12.43 -8.30
C PHE A 78 -7.05 12.34 -9.82
N HIS A 79 -6.06 11.84 -10.58
CA HIS A 79 -6.18 11.67 -12.03
C HIS A 79 -7.19 10.60 -12.43
N ALA A 80 -7.34 9.55 -11.62
CA ALA A 80 -8.33 8.50 -11.88
C ALA A 80 -9.78 9.01 -11.77
N GLY A 81 -10.04 9.98 -10.89
CA GLY A 81 -11.34 10.64 -10.76
C GLY A 81 -12.49 9.70 -10.43
N CYS A 82 -12.22 8.52 -9.82
CA CYS A 82 -13.24 7.54 -9.48
C CYS A 82 -13.98 7.96 -8.20
N PRO A 83 -15.33 7.89 -8.20
CA PRO A 83 -16.12 8.21 -7.00
C PRO A 83 -15.97 7.16 -5.89
N ASN A 84 -15.58 5.93 -6.25
CA ASN A 84 -15.36 4.83 -5.34
C ASN A 84 -13.87 4.49 -5.27
N VAL A 85 -13.36 4.29 -4.06
CA VAL A 85 -11.97 3.88 -3.81
C VAL A 85 -11.95 2.69 -2.87
N LEU A 86 -11.19 1.67 -3.23
CA LEU A 86 -10.80 0.56 -2.37
C LEU A 86 -9.28 0.60 -2.19
N GLU A 87 -8.79 0.95 -0.99
CA GLU A 87 -7.36 0.84 -0.65
C GLU A 87 -7.11 -0.48 0.05
N ILE A 88 -6.26 -1.33 -0.55
CA ILE A 88 -5.92 -2.67 -0.05
C ILE A 88 -4.54 -2.66 0.61
N GLY A 89 -4.42 -3.31 1.78
CA GLY A 89 -3.20 -3.26 2.58
C GLY A 89 -2.85 -1.83 3.01
N SER A 90 -3.87 -1.06 3.41
CA SER A 90 -3.76 0.38 3.65
C SER A 90 -2.93 0.76 4.87
N GLY A 91 -2.61 -0.20 5.73
CA GLY A 91 -1.81 0.03 6.93
C GLY A 91 -2.40 1.14 7.81
N LEU A 92 -1.53 2.00 8.30
CA LEU A 92 -1.88 3.21 9.03
C LEU A 92 -1.74 4.47 8.14
N SER A 93 -2.13 4.35 6.86
CA SER A 93 -2.40 5.47 5.98
C SER A 93 -3.77 6.07 6.32
N PHE A 94 -3.88 7.38 6.41
CA PHE A 94 -5.15 8.08 6.64
C PHE A 94 -5.63 8.83 5.39
N ARG A 95 -5.21 8.37 4.21
CA ARG A 95 -5.60 8.94 2.90
C ARG A 95 -7.12 8.94 2.73
N GLY A 96 -7.78 7.84 3.08
CA GLY A 96 -9.24 7.74 3.02
C GLY A 96 -9.93 8.79 3.90
N LEU A 97 -9.43 9.01 5.12
CA LEU A 97 -9.95 10.04 6.01
C LEU A 97 -9.76 11.45 5.44
N GLU A 98 -8.57 11.77 4.94
CA GLU A 98 -8.29 13.08 4.35
C GLU A 98 -9.15 13.34 3.12
N LEU A 99 -9.27 12.36 2.22
CA LEU A 99 -10.04 12.51 1.00
C LEU A 99 -11.54 12.66 1.29
N THR A 100 -12.11 11.79 2.13
CA THR A 100 -13.55 11.81 2.43
C THR A 100 -13.98 12.98 3.30
N ARG A 101 -13.06 13.60 4.03
CA ARG A 101 -13.34 14.82 4.80
C ARG A 101 -13.71 15.98 3.89
N THR A 102 -13.16 16.05 2.67
CA THR A 102 -13.26 17.21 1.77
C THR A 102 -13.98 16.91 0.45
N THR A 103 -14.17 15.64 0.10
CA THR A 103 -14.79 15.21 -1.16
C THR A 103 -15.89 14.18 -0.95
N PRO A 104 -16.90 14.10 -1.85
CA PRO A 104 -18.00 13.13 -1.76
C PRO A 104 -17.57 11.72 -2.23
N THR A 105 -16.35 11.32 -1.95
CA THR A 105 -15.80 10.02 -2.32
C THR A 105 -16.29 8.92 -1.38
N HIS A 106 -16.61 7.75 -1.91
CA HIS A 106 -16.87 6.53 -1.15
C HIS A 106 -15.58 5.73 -1.01
N TYR A 107 -14.98 5.75 0.16
CA TYR A 107 -13.68 5.16 0.43
C TYR A 107 -13.78 3.96 1.36
N VAL A 108 -13.18 2.85 0.96
CA VAL A 108 -13.02 1.66 1.79
C VAL A 108 -11.55 1.40 2.01
N ASP A 109 -11.12 1.61 3.25
CA ASP A 109 -9.79 1.26 3.74
C ASP A 109 -9.78 -0.20 4.20
N THR A 110 -8.85 -1.00 3.71
CA THR A 110 -8.78 -2.40 4.11
C THR A 110 -7.37 -2.85 4.48
N ASP A 111 -7.30 -3.72 5.48
CA ASP A 111 -6.08 -4.42 5.89
C ASP A 111 -6.45 -5.70 6.65
N LEU A 112 -5.46 -6.44 7.13
CA LEU A 112 -5.68 -7.60 7.98
C LEU A 112 -6.40 -7.21 9.28
N PRO A 113 -7.15 -8.14 9.92
CA PRO A 113 -8.10 -7.81 10.98
C PRO A 113 -7.55 -6.93 12.11
N ALA A 114 -6.38 -7.27 12.65
CA ALA A 114 -5.81 -6.53 13.78
C ALA A 114 -5.47 -5.08 13.41
N LEU A 115 -4.92 -4.85 12.21
CA LEU A 115 -4.51 -3.52 11.75
C LEU A 115 -5.73 -2.70 11.33
N ALA A 116 -6.72 -3.33 10.71
CA ALA A 116 -7.99 -2.68 10.38
C ALA A 116 -8.73 -2.21 11.65
N ALA A 117 -8.78 -3.04 12.71
CA ALA A 117 -9.39 -2.66 13.97
C ALA A 117 -8.69 -1.46 14.63
N LEU A 118 -7.35 -1.49 14.70
CA LEU A 118 -6.56 -0.36 15.23
C LEU A 118 -6.80 0.92 14.42
N LYS A 119 -6.79 0.81 13.09
CA LYS A 119 -7.05 1.97 12.20
C LYS A 119 -8.44 2.54 12.40
N ALA A 120 -9.48 1.71 12.53
CA ALA A 120 -10.84 2.15 12.78
C ALA A 120 -10.96 2.97 14.08
N GLU A 121 -10.30 2.50 15.16
CA GLU A 121 -10.21 3.25 16.42
C GLU A 121 -9.54 4.61 16.23
N LEU A 122 -8.39 4.63 15.56
CA LEU A 122 -7.64 5.87 15.30
C LEU A 122 -8.45 6.85 14.45
N VAL A 123 -9.12 6.39 13.40
CA VAL A 123 -9.98 7.23 12.53
C VAL A 123 -11.06 7.91 13.35
N THR A 124 -11.74 7.19 14.24
CA THR A 124 -12.77 7.76 15.12
C THR A 124 -12.21 8.85 16.05
N ARG A 125 -11.01 8.66 16.57
CA ARG A 125 -10.34 9.63 17.46
C ARG A 125 -9.79 10.84 16.70
N LEU A 126 -9.30 10.65 15.48
CA LEU A 126 -8.73 11.71 14.64
C LEU A 126 -9.79 12.66 14.09
N HIS A 127 -10.96 12.15 13.78
CA HIS A 127 -12.04 12.94 13.21
C HIS A 127 -13.43 12.46 13.68
N PRO A 128 -13.93 12.97 14.81
CA PRO A 128 -15.25 12.60 15.34
C PRO A 128 -16.41 13.29 14.62
N GLY A 129 -16.13 14.17 13.62
CA GLY A 129 -17.14 14.96 12.90
C GLY A 129 -17.67 14.28 11.65
N PRO A 130 -18.62 14.93 10.94
CA PRO A 130 -19.14 14.43 9.68
C PRO A 130 -18.09 14.52 8.56
N LEU A 131 -18.21 13.61 7.60
CA LEU A 131 -17.40 13.58 6.38
C LEU A 131 -18.25 14.10 5.20
N ALA A 132 -17.61 14.70 4.20
CA ALA A 132 -18.25 15.06 2.94
C ALA A 132 -18.56 13.81 2.09
N GLY A 133 -17.73 12.78 2.19
CA GLY A 133 -17.91 11.46 1.61
C GLY A 133 -18.24 10.40 2.65
N THR A 134 -17.90 9.14 2.33
CA THR A 134 -18.05 8.02 3.28
C THR A 134 -16.72 7.30 3.41
N LEU A 135 -16.31 7.02 4.65
CA LEU A 135 -15.15 6.20 4.96
C LEU A 135 -15.59 4.95 5.72
N ARG A 136 -15.17 3.79 5.23
CA ARG A 136 -15.33 2.52 5.92
C ARG A 136 -13.96 1.86 6.08
N VAL A 137 -13.61 1.50 7.31
CA VAL A 137 -12.39 0.74 7.61
C VAL A 137 -12.82 -0.69 7.96
N GLN A 138 -12.32 -1.69 7.24
CA GLN A 138 -12.71 -3.07 7.45
C GLN A 138 -11.58 -4.06 7.20
N ALA A 139 -11.70 -5.25 7.79
CA ALA A 139 -10.79 -6.34 7.52
C ALA A 139 -11.00 -6.90 6.12
N LEU A 140 -9.90 -7.16 5.40
CA LEU A 140 -9.88 -7.86 4.13
C LEU A 140 -8.52 -8.54 3.92
N ASP A 141 -8.53 -9.83 3.68
CA ASP A 141 -7.42 -10.49 3.00
C ASP A 141 -7.59 -10.26 1.49
N ALA A 142 -6.70 -9.47 0.90
CA ALA A 142 -6.76 -9.11 -0.52
C ALA A 142 -6.56 -10.33 -1.46
N LEU A 143 -6.09 -11.47 -0.93
CA LEU A 143 -5.93 -12.73 -1.66
C LEU A 143 -7.19 -13.60 -1.63
N ASP A 144 -8.13 -13.33 -0.73
CA ASP A 144 -9.44 -14.00 -0.71
C ASP A 144 -10.36 -13.40 -1.80
N SER A 145 -10.54 -14.17 -2.87
CA SER A 145 -11.31 -13.71 -4.03
C SER A 145 -12.77 -13.40 -3.69
N GLN A 146 -13.41 -14.19 -2.84
CA GLN A 146 -14.82 -13.98 -2.49
C GLN A 146 -14.98 -12.73 -1.63
N ALA A 147 -14.16 -12.57 -0.61
CA ALA A 147 -14.17 -11.39 0.27
C ALA A 147 -13.85 -10.12 -0.52
N PHE A 148 -12.87 -10.20 -1.45
CA PHE A 148 -12.48 -9.08 -2.32
C PHE A 148 -13.66 -8.62 -3.19
N GLN A 149 -14.28 -9.54 -3.95
CA GLN A 149 -15.42 -9.20 -4.82
C GLN A 149 -16.63 -8.69 -4.02
N SER A 150 -16.90 -9.30 -2.86
CA SER A 150 -17.98 -8.84 -1.96
C SER A 150 -17.73 -7.41 -1.45
N THR A 151 -16.48 -7.07 -1.15
CA THR A 151 -16.10 -5.72 -0.73
C THR A 151 -16.32 -4.70 -1.83
N VAL A 152 -15.91 -5.02 -3.06
CA VAL A 152 -16.12 -4.15 -4.23
C VAL A 152 -17.61 -4.02 -4.57
N ALA A 153 -18.37 -5.10 -4.49
CA ALA A 153 -19.82 -5.11 -4.77
C ALA A 153 -20.62 -4.26 -3.77
N ALA A 154 -20.10 -4.09 -2.55
CA ALA A 154 -20.73 -3.25 -1.52
C ALA A 154 -20.48 -1.74 -1.68
N LEU A 155 -19.67 -1.32 -2.65
CA LEU A 155 -19.51 0.08 -3.03
C LEU A 155 -20.70 0.54 -3.89
N PRO A 156 -21.08 1.82 -3.87
CA PRO A 156 -22.06 2.40 -4.77
C PRO A 156 -21.73 2.14 -6.25
N ASP A 157 -22.72 2.23 -7.11
CA ASP A 157 -22.54 2.05 -8.56
C ASP A 157 -21.52 3.05 -9.12
N GLY A 158 -20.79 2.62 -10.15
CA GLY A 158 -19.78 3.45 -10.83
C GLY A 158 -18.38 2.83 -10.79
N PRO A 159 -17.42 3.49 -11.44
CA PRO A 159 -16.04 3.03 -11.51
C PRO A 159 -15.36 3.05 -10.14
N VAL A 160 -14.40 2.15 -9.96
CA VAL A 160 -13.63 2.03 -8.72
C VAL A 160 -12.14 2.21 -8.97
N ALA A 161 -11.48 3.02 -8.15
CA ALA A 161 -10.03 3.03 -8.04
C ALA A 161 -9.62 2.02 -6.96
N ILE A 162 -8.91 0.96 -7.36
CA ILE A 162 -8.32 0.01 -6.42
C ILE A 162 -6.87 0.42 -6.22
N ALA A 163 -6.51 0.80 -5.00
CA ALA A 163 -5.22 1.38 -4.67
C ALA A 163 -4.41 0.52 -3.70
N ASN A 164 -3.09 0.47 -3.85
CA ASN A 164 -2.19 -0.13 -2.86
C ASN A 164 -0.87 0.63 -2.75
N GLU A 165 -0.36 0.69 -1.51
CA GLU A 165 0.94 1.26 -1.16
C GLU A 165 1.65 0.36 -0.14
N GLY A 166 2.77 -0.27 -0.53
CA GLY A 166 3.57 -1.12 0.34
C GLY A 166 2.99 -2.54 0.51
N LEU A 167 2.29 -3.07 -0.48
CA LEU A 167 1.70 -4.41 -0.46
C LEU A 167 2.45 -5.40 -1.36
N LEU A 168 2.70 -5.06 -2.64
CA LEU A 168 3.25 -6.03 -3.61
C LEU A 168 4.63 -6.57 -3.23
N VAL A 169 5.41 -5.81 -2.47
CA VAL A 169 6.74 -6.23 -2.02
C VAL A 169 6.70 -7.37 -0.98
N TYR A 170 5.56 -7.61 -0.36
CA TYR A 170 5.35 -8.71 0.58
C TYR A 170 4.85 -9.97 -0.11
N LEU A 171 4.27 -9.86 -1.30
CA LEU A 171 3.65 -10.95 -2.03
C LEU A 171 4.66 -11.65 -2.93
N ASN A 172 4.67 -12.99 -2.90
CA ASN A 172 5.41 -13.77 -3.88
C ASN A 172 4.71 -13.74 -5.26
N GLU A 173 5.32 -14.34 -6.29
CA GLU A 173 4.79 -14.31 -7.66
C GLU A 173 3.36 -14.87 -7.76
N ARG A 174 3.06 -15.99 -7.07
CA ARG A 174 1.73 -16.60 -7.07
C ARG A 174 0.70 -15.69 -6.39
N GLU A 175 1.05 -15.10 -5.27
CA GLU A 175 0.18 -14.19 -4.51
C GLU A 175 -0.07 -12.90 -5.28
N LYS A 176 0.94 -12.34 -5.95
CA LYS A 176 0.75 -11.21 -6.86
C LYS A 176 -0.20 -11.55 -8.01
N ALA A 177 -0.06 -12.73 -8.62
CA ALA A 177 -0.95 -13.19 -9.67
C ALA A 177 -2.39 -13.35 -9.16
N GLN A 178 -2.57 -13.89 -7.93
CA GLN A 178 -3.89 -14.00 -7.31
C GLN A 178 -4.51 -12.63 -7.05
N LEU A 179 -3.73 -11.69 -6.48
CA LEU A 179 -4.20 -10.31 -6.29
C LEU A 179 -4.57 -9.66 -7.61
N ALA A 180 -3.72 -9.79 -8.63
CA ALA A 180 -3.99 -9.24 -9.95
C ALA A 180 -5.28 -9.81 -10.57
N ALA A 181 -5.54 -11.11 -10.40
CA ALA A 181 -6.78 -11.74 -10.84
C ALA A 181 -8.02 -11.17 -10.10
N ASN A 182 -7.92 -10.95 -8.79
CA ASN A 182 -9.00 -10.35 -8.00
C ASN A 182 -9.31 -8.92 -8.47
N VAL A 183 -8.26 -8.10 -8.66
CA VAL A 183 -8.39 -6.73 -9.16
C VAL A 183 -8.94 -6.71 -10.59
N HIS A 184 -8.44 -7.60 -11.46
CA HIS A 184 -8.91 -7.70 -12.85
C HIS A 184 -10.41 -8.00 -12.92
N ALA A 185 -10.89 -8.99 -12.17
CA ALA A 185 -12.30 -9.35 -12.13
C ALA A 185 -13.18 -8.18 -11.64
N ALA A 186 -12.74 -7.48 -10.57
CA ALA A 186 -13.44 -6.32 -10.04
C ALA A 186 -13.54 -5.17 -11.06
N LEU A 187 -12.41 -4.83 -11.71
CA LEU A 187 -12.37 -3.74 -12.70
C LEU A 187 -13.06 -4.10 -14.03
N THR A 188 -13.10 -5.37 -14.39
CA THR A 188 -13.90 -5.84 -15.54
C THR A 188 -15.40 -5.61 -15.29
N ALA A 189 -15.86 -5.87 -14.06
CA ALA A 189 -17.26 -5.70 -13.68
C ALA A 189 -17.64 -4.22 -13.46
N ARG A 190 -16.75 -3.40 -12.92
CA ARG A 190 -17.06 -2.05 -12.44
C ARG A 190 -16.47 -0.93 -13.29
N GLY A 191 -15.45 -1.21 -14.08
CA GLY A 191 -14.57 -0.18 -14.65
C GLY A 191 -13.68 0.50 -13.60
N GLY A 192 -12.85 1.42 -14.06
CA GLY A 192 -11.94 2.17 -13.20
C GLY A 192 -10.47 1.82 -13.41
N ARG A 193 -9.67 1.88 -12.33
CA ARG A 193 -8.21 1.73 -12.41
C ARG A 193 -7.63 0.98 -11.22
N TRP A 194 -6.58 0.21 -11.47
CA TRP A 194 -5.68 -0.24 -10.41
C TRP A 194 -4.53 0.74 -10.28
N LEU A 195 -4.31 1.28 -9.10
CA LEU A 195 -3.28 2.27 -8.79
C LEU A 195 -2.30 1.66 -7.79
N THR A 196 -1.06 1.48 -8.19
CA THR A 196 -0.06 0.88 -7.31
C THR A 196 1.17 1.77 -7.18
N ALA A 197 1.63 1.98 -5.94
CA ALA A 197 2.88 2.66 -5.65
C ALA A 197 4.05 1.66 -5.43
N ASP A 198 3.89 0.42 -5.85
CA ASP A 198 4.74 -0.71 -5.47
C ASP A 198 5.51 -1.35 -6.61
N VAL A 199 5.69 -0.66 -7.72
CA VAL A 199 6.56 -1.17 -8.78
C VAL A 199 8.01 -0.92 -8.38
N TYR A 200 8.59 -1.87 -7.65
CA TYR A 200 9.97 -1.84 -7.16
C TYR A 200 10.86 -2.80 -7.94
N LEU A 201 12.04 -2.32 -8.29
CA LEU A 201 13.09 -3.16 -8.88
C LEU A 201 14.03 -3.72 -7.81
N LYS A 202 14.56 -4.92 -8.06
CA LYS A 202 15.66 -5.49 -7.29
C LYS A 202 16.88 -4.57 -7.39
N ASN A 203 17.62 -4.46 -6.28
CA ASN A 203 18.83 -3.67 -6.30
C ASN A 203 19.90 -4.31 -7.21
N PRO A 204 20.55 -3.54 -8.09
CA PRO A 204 21.72 -4.03 -8.83
C PRO A 204 22.79 -4.49 -7.83
N GLY A 205 23.19 -5.76 -7.89
CA GLY A 205 24.18 -6.34 -6.98
C GLY A 205 23.61 -7.19 -5.84
N GLY A 206 22.28 -7.37 -5.76
CA GLY A 206 21.65 -8.36 -4.85
C GLY A 206 21.72 -8.04 -3.35
N SER A 207 22.32 -6.93 -2.96
CA SER A 207 22.44 -6.51 -1.57
C SER A 207 21.45 -5.40 -1.26
N ALA A 208 20.64 -5.57 -0.24
CA ALA A 208 19.93 -4.41 0.35
C ALA A 208 20.97 -3.33 0.71
N PRO A 209 20.64 -2.02 0.53
CA PRO A 209 21.57 -0.97 0.91
C PRO A 209 22.04 -1.16 2.36
N THR A 210 23.32 -1.33 2.55
CA THR A 210 23.94 -1.77 3.81
C THR A 210 23.97 -0.70 4.91
N VAL A 211 23.46 0.50 4.66
CA VAL A 211 23.58 1.62 5.62
C VAL A 211 22.29 1.78 6.40
N GLY A 212 22.34 1.54 7.70
CA GLY A 212 21.28 1.86 8.67
C GLY A 212 20.15 0.80 8.84
N TYR A 213 20.36 -0.46 8.46
CA TYR A 213 19.29 -1.48 8.42
C TYR A 213 19.40 -2.62 9.45
N GLY A 214 20.07 -2.51 10.56
CA GLY A 214 20.27 -3.62 11.49
C GLY A 214 19.02 -4.48 11.75
N ARG A 215 18.04 -4.00 12.50
CA ARG A 215 16.75 -4.69 12.75
C ARG A 215 15.86 -4.73 11.50
N SER A 216 15.91 -3.70 10.64
CA SER A 216 15.18 -3.66 9.37
C SER A 216 15.65 -4.72 8.37
N ARG A 217 16.92 -5.15 8.43
CA ARG A 217 17.45 -6.18 7.53
C ARG A 217 16.82 -7.54 7.85
N ALA A 218 16.77 -7.94 9.12
CA ALA A 218 16.15 -9.19 9.53
C ALA A 218 14.67 -9.26 9.09
N PHE A 219 13.95 -8.14 9.19
CA PHE A 219 12.58 -8.01 8.71
C PHE A 219 12.49 -8.17 7.18
N ILE A 220 13.36 -7.48 6.40
CA ILE A 220 13.41 -7.57 4.94
C ILE A 220 13.68 -9.00 4.49
N ASP A 221 14.64 -9.69 5.14
CA ASP A 221 15.02 -11.06 4.82
C ASP A 221 13.91 -12.05 5.20
N ALA A 222 13.30 -11.91 6.40
CA ALA A 222 12.20 -12.75 6.87
C ALA A 222 10.98 -12.70 5.93
N HIS A 223 10.67 -11.52 5.40
CA HIS A 223 9.54 -11.31 4.46
C HIS A 223 9.94 -11.41 2.98
N ARG A 224 11.19 -11.76 2.68
CA ARG A 224 11.71 -11.93 1.31
C ARG A 224 11.45 -10.71 0.42
N ILE A 225 11.48 -9.50 1.00
CA ILE A 225 11.09 -8.26 0.30
C ILE A 225 11.92 -8.05 -0.96
N GLU A 226 13.24 -8.30 -0.90
CA GLU A 226 14.11 -8.12 -2.08
C GLU A 226 13.80 -9.15 -3.18
N GLN A 227 13.51 -10.39 -2.80
CA GLN A 227 13.16 -11.45 -3.76
C GLN A 227 11.82 -11.18 -4.44
N ASN A 228 10.89 -10.53 -3.75
CA ASN A 228 9.55 -10.24 -4.25
C ASN A 228 9.50 -9.05 -5.23
N LYS A 229 10.55 -8.23 -5.33
CA LYS A 229 10.62 -7.13 -6.29
C LYS A 229 10.78 -7.64 -7.72
N PHE A 230 10.49 -6.79 -8.70
CA PHE A 230 10.70 -7.10 -10.11
C PHE A 230 12.20 -7.04 -10.48
N SER A 231 12.63 -7.86 -11.43
CA SER A 231 14.03 -7.85 -11.88
C SER A 231 14.38 -6.56 -12.62
N ASP A 232 13.45 -6.07 -13.40
CA ASP A 232 13.57 -4.90 -14.27
C ASP A 232 12.18 -4.35 -14.63
N TRP A 233 12.13 -3.19 -15.29
CA TRP A 233 10.89 -2.54 -15.72
C TRP A 233 10.10 -3.40 -16.71
N SER A 234 10.77 -4.09 -17.62
CA SER A 234 10.13 -4.97 -18.59
C SER A 234 9.47 -6.17 -17.93
N ALA A 235 10.07 -6.72 -16.86
CA ALA A 235 9.47 -7.79 -16.08
C ALA A 235 8.21 -7.30 -15.34
N ALA A 236 8.23 -6.07 -14.81
CA ALA A 236 7.05 -5.47 -14.21
C ALA A 236 5.93 -5.27 -15.25
N GLU A 237 6.25 -4.73 -16.42
CA GLU A 237 5.27 -4.55 -17.50
C GLU A 237 4.68 -5.89 -17.96
N ARG A 238 5.53 -6.89 -18.21
CA ARG A 238 5.05 -8.23 -18.59
C ARG A 238 4.11 -8.80 -17.56
N PHE A 239 4.43 -8.69 -16.27
CA PHE A 239 3.56 -9.17 -15.20
C PHE A 239 2.13 -8.59 -15.29
N PHE A 240 2.01 -7.27 -15.46
CA PHE A 240 0.70 -6.62 -15.55
C PHE A 240 0.00 -6.93 -16.88
N VAL A 241 0.73 -6.99 -17.99
CA VAL A 241 0.19 -7.36 -19.32
C VAL A 241 -0.34 -8.79 -19.31
N ASP A 242 0.41 -9.74 -18.75
CA ASP A 242 0.01 -11.15 -18.65
C ASP A 242 -1.19 -11.33 -17.71
N ALA A 243 -1.34 -10.44 -16.73
CA ALA A 243 -2.50 -10.37 -15.86
C ALA A 243 -3.73 -9.65 -16.47
N GLY A 244 -3.66 -9.24 -17.74
CA GLY A 244 -4.77 -8.61 -18.46
C GLY A 244 -4.87 -7.09 -18.33
N PHE A 245 -3.81 -6.42 -17.90
CA PHE A 245 -3.77 -4.97 -17.75
C PHE A 245 -2.94 -4.28 -18.83
N GLU A 246 -3.24 -3.01 -19.07
CA GLU A 246 -2.37 -2.06 -19.75
C GLU A 246 -1.94 -0.95 -18.77
N VAL A 247 -0.72 -0.47 -18.91
CA VAL A 247 -0.21 0.66 -18.13
C VAL A 247 -0.66 1.95 -18.80
N VAL A 248 -1.46 2.76 -18.10
CA VAL A 248 -2.03 4.00 -18.64
C VAL A 248 -1.33 5.25 -18.12
N ASP A 249 -0.65 5.17 -16.99
CA ASP A 249 0.16 6.28 -16.44
C ASP A 249 1.30 5.72 -15.59
N LYS A 250 2.44 6.41 -15.58
CA LYS A 250 3.62 6.10 -14.78
C LYS A 250 4.18 7.36 -14.13
N LEU A 251 4.30 7.32 -12.83
CA LEU A 251 4.97 8.38 -12.06
C LEU A 251 6.32 7.85 -11.55
N ALA A 252 7.38 8.30 -12.22
CA ALA A 252 8.74 8.06 -11.76
C ALA A 252 9.03 8.86 -10.49
N HIS A 253 9.80 8.27 -9.58
CA HIS A 253 10.23 8.96 -8.38
C HIS A 253 11.65 9.48 -8.53
N ALA A 254 11.86 10.74 -8.19
CA ALA A 254 13.17 11.35 -8.13
C ALA A 254 14.01 10.69 -7.01
N HIS A 255 14.63 9.57 -7.35
CA HIS A 255 15.60 8.87 -6.50
C HIS A 255 16.86 8.60 -7.32
N PRO A 256 18.06 8.76 -6.76
CA PRO A 256 19.31 8.57 -7.50
C PRO A 256 19.43 7.21 -8.21
N LEU A 257 18.78 6.17 -7.67
CA LEU A 257 18.83 4.82 -8.24
C LEU A 257 17.62 4.48 -9.13
N HIS A 258 16.59 5.35 -9.20
CA HIS A 258 15.36 5.14 -9.98
C HIS A 258 14.84 3.68 -9.91
N VAL A 259 14.65 3.18 -8.70
CA VAL A 259 14.28 1.78 -8.46
C VAL A 259 12.81 1.58 -8.13
N ARG A 260 11.97 2.62 -8.24
CA ARG A 260 10.55 2.57 -7.93
C ARG A 260 9.74 3.53 -8.79
N GLU A 261 8.56 3.06 -9.20
CA GLU A 261 7.53 3.87 -9.84
C GLU A 261 6.16 3.60 -9.23
N SER A 262 5.23 4.53 -9.44
CA SER A 262 3.81 4.34 -9.20
C SER A 262 3.09 4.30 -10.54
N TRP A 263 2.27 3.27 -10.74
CA TRP A 263 1.59 3.01 -12.00
C TRP A 263 0.07 3.03 -11.85
N ALA A 264 -0.60 3.57 -12.87
CA ALA A 264 -2.03 3.40 -13.08
C ALA A 264 -2.26 2.38 -14.20
N LEU A 265 -3.14 1.44 -13.96
CA LEU A 265 -3.41 0.28 -14.80
C LEU A 265 -4.90 0.23 -15.16
N ALA A 266 -5.21 -0.08 -16.41
CA ALA A 266 -6.56 -0.36 -16.88
C ALA A 266 -6.68 -1.82 -17.33
N VAL A 267 -7.88 -2.38 -17.29
CA VAL A 267 -8.16 -3.68 -17.92
C VAL A 267 -8.03 -3.51 -19.42
N ARG A 268 -7.28 -4.40 -20.05
CA ARG A 268 -7.15 -4.44 -21.53
C ARG A 268 -8.48 -4.84 -22.16
N ARG A 269 -8.87 -4.10 -23.19
CA ARG A 269 -10.07 -4.39 -24.02
C ARG A 269 -9.77 -5.40 -25.09
#